data_22404a824e8f8b8455d18eb5a83e5e1a
#
_entry.id   22404a824e8f8b8455d18eb5a83e5e1a
#
_cell.length_a   1.000
_cell.length_b   1.000
_cell.length_c   1.000
_cell.angle_alpha   90.00
_cell.angle_beta   90.00
_cell.angle_gamma   90.00
#
_symmetry.space_group_name_H-M   'P 1'
#
loop_
_entity.id
_entity.type
_entity.pdbx_description
1 polymer ?
#
loop_
_entity_poly.entity_id
_entity_poly.type
_entity_poly.pdbx_seq_one_letter_code
_entity_poly.pdbx_strand_id
1 'polypeptide(L)'
;HNDKRYVYRKGFEKQYNLKEKTIFDKIRIWAKNKGILDKGDSKTQYIKLQEEAGELAKALLNKDKPEIIDAIGDIIVVLTNLAELEELKIEDCIESAYEVINKRQGKMINGTFVKNK
;
A
#
# COMPACT_ATOMS: atom_id res chain seq x y z
N HIS A 1 -7.30 -16.39 -18.25
CA HIS A 1 -7.58 -16.71 -17.40
C HIS A 1 -8.79 -16.67 -17.07
N ASN A 2 -9.28 -16.76 -17.14
CA ASN A 2 -9.99 -17.19 -17.11
C ASN A 2 -11.03 -17.36 -16.63
N ASP A 3 -11.81 -17.33 -17.20
CA ASP A 3 -12.80 -18.05 -16.82
C ASP A 3 -13.71 -17.26 -15.96
N LYS A 4 -14.43 -17.83 -15.04
CA LYS A 4 -15.40 -17.12 -14.22
C LYS A 4 -14.81 -15.98 -13.46
N ARG A 5 -13.66 -16.23 -12.92
CA ARG A 5 -12.96 -15.20 -12.15
C ARG A 5 -12.65 -14.02 -13.03
N TYR A 6 -12.27 -14.29 -14.25
CA TYR A 6 -11.97 -13.23 -15.18
C TYR A 6 -13.22 -12.42 -15.51
N VAL A 7 -14.33 -13.12 -15.76
CA VAL A 7 -15.59 -12.44 -16.06
C VAL A 7 -16.03 -11.58 -14.88
N TYR A 8 -15.91 -12.12 -13.67
CA TYR A 8 -16.24 -11.37 -12.47
C TYR A 8 -15.41 -10.11 -12.36
N ARG A 9 -14.14 -10.18 -12.71
CA ARG A 9 -13.25 -9.03 -12.63
C ARG A 9 -13.51 -7.97 -13.67
N LYS A 10 -14.25 -8.27 -14.72
CA LYS A 10 -14.43 -7.31 -15.81
C LYS A 10 -14.99 -5.99 -15.35
N GLY A 11 -15.99 -6.01 -14.47
CA GLY A 11 -16.54 -4.78 -13.95
C GLY A 11 -15.52 -3.99 -13.15
N PHE A 12 -14.76 -4.69 -12.33
CA PHE A 12 -13.73 -4.09 -11.52
C PHE A 12 -12.62 -3.51 -12.39
N GLU A 13 -12.21 -4.27 -13.42
CA GLU A 13 -11.14 -3.85 -14.32
C GLU A 13 -11.52 -2.66 -15.18
N LYS A 14 -12.79 -2.58 -15.57
CA LYS A 14 -13.28 -1.43 -16.31
C LYS A 14 -13.06 -0.15 -15.53
N GLN A 15 -13.34 -0.21 -14.25
CA GLN A 15 -13.21 0.94 -13.38
C GLN A 15 -11.77 1.47 -13.36
N TYR A 16 -10.80 0.56 -13.49
CA TYR A 16 -9.39 0.93 -13.38
C TYR A 16 -8.67 1.00 -14.72
N ASN A 17 -9.38 0.78 -15.83
CA ASN A 17 -8.78 0.86 -17.16
C ASN A 17 -7.49 0.05 -17.24
N LEU A 18 -7.62 -1.25 -17.45
CA LEU A 18 -6.48 -2.17 -17.40
C LEU A 18 -5.30 -1.79 -18.25
N LYS A 19 -5.53 -1.10 -19.37
CA LYS A 19 -4.41 -0.72 -20.25
C LYS A 19 -3.54 0.35 -19.64
N GLU A 20 -4.12 1.14 -18.76
CA GLU A 20 -3.42 2.26 -18.14
C GLU A 20 -3.29 2.10 -16.64
N LYS A 21 -3.49 0.88 -16.15
CA LYS A 21 -3.50 0.69 -14.71
C LYS A 21 -2.12 0.92 -14.11
N THR A 22 -2.14 1.54 -12.93
CA THR A 22 -0.94 1.79 -12.15
C THR A 22 -0.60 0.54 -11.35
N ILE A 23 0.55 0.57 -10.69
CA ILE A 23 0.92 -0.55 -9.80
C ILE A 23 -0.11 -0.69 -8.67
N PHE A 24 -0.68 0.43 -8.19
CA PHE A 24 -1.71 0.36 -7.15
C PHE A 24 -2.97 -0.33 -7.67
N ASP A 25 -3.35 -0.05 -8.90
CA ASP A 25 -4.48 -0.74 -9.52
C ASP A 25 -4.22 -2.24 -9.62
N LYS A 26 -3.00 -2.61 -9.98
CA LYS A 26 -2.63 -4.02 -10.07
C LYS A 26 -2.74 -4.71 -8.71
N ILE A 27 -2.32 -4.03 -7.66
CA ILE A 27 -2.41 -4.57 -6.31
C ILE A 27 -3.89 -4.78 -5.94
N ARG A 28 -4.74 -3.80 -6.23
CA ARG A 28 -6.17 -3.90 -5.91
C ARG A 28 -6.82 -5.07 -6.64
N ILE A 29 -6.50 -5.22 -7.92
CA ILE A 29 -7.04 -6.33 -8.71
C ILE A 29 -6.57 -7.67 -8.13
N TRP A 30 -5.30 -7.76 -7.80
CA TRP A 30 -4.74 -8.96 -7.18
C TRP A 30 -5.44 -9.27 -5.86
N ALA A 31 -5.62 -8.27 -5.02
CA ALA A 31 -6.25 -8.46 -3.71
C ALA A 31 -7.70 -8.92 -3.87
N LYS A 32 -8.40 -8.36 -4.84
CA LYS A 32 -9.77 -8.76 -5.13
C LYS A 32 -9.83 -10.21 -5.55
N ASN A 33 -8.93 -10.60 -6.45
CA ASN A 33 -8.89 -11.97 -6.94
C ASN A 33 -8.53 -12.98 -5.87
N LYS A 34 -7.77 -12.57 -4.89
CA LYS A 34 -7.37 -13.46 -3.78
C LYS A 34 -8.42 -13.52 -2.68
N GLY A 35 -9.46 -12.69 -2.77
CA GLY A 35 -10.50 -12.68 -1.77
C GLY A 35 -10.19 -11.80 -0.57
N ILE A 36 -9.08 -11.07 -0.60
CA ILE A 36 -8.67 -10.23 0.52
C ILE A 36 -9.67 -9.12 0.76
N LEU A 37 -10.16 -8.51 -0.31
CA LEU A 37 -11.10 -7.39 -0.17
C LEU A 37 -12.50 -7.85 0.23
N ASP A 38 -12.86 -9.08 -0.12
CA ASP A 38 -14.18 -9.60 0.21
C ASP A 38 -14.25 -10.19 1.60
N LYS A 39 -13.15 -10.79 2.05
CA LYS A 39 -13.14 -11.56 3.30
C LYS A 39 -12.18 -11.03 4.35
N GLY A 40 -11.33 -10.08 3.98
CA GLY A 40 -10.40 -9.50 4.93
C GLY A 40 -11.03 -8.38 5.73
N ASP A 41 -10.27 -7.85 6.66
CA ASP A 41 -10.71 -6.71 7.45
C ASP A 41 -9.51 -5.83 7.80
N SER A 42 -9.81 -4.59 8.14
CA SER A 42 -8.78 -3.60 8.38
C SER A 42 -7.87 -3.92 9.55
N LYS A 43 -8.44 -4.49 10.60
CA LYS A 43 -7.64 -4.81 11.80
C LYS A 43 -6.59 -5.86 11.48
N THR A 44 -6.97 -6.89 10.73
CA THR A 44 -6.04 -7.94 10.33
C THR A 44 -4.95 -7.36 9.43
N GLN A 45 -5.32 -6.47 8.53
CA GLN A 45 -4.33 -5.84 7.67
C GLN A 45 -3.37 -4.96 8.49
N TYR A 46 -3.88 -4.31 9.53
CA TYR A 46 -3.01 -3.53 10.40
C TYR A 46 -2.01 -4.41 11.13
N ILE A 47 -2.45 -5.57 11.62
CA ILE A 47 -1.54 -6.51 12.27
C ILE A 47 -0.49 -6.97 11.27
N LYS A 48 -0.90 -7.24 10.03
CA LYS A 48 0.03 -7.62 8.98
C LYS A 48 1.05 -6.51 8.74
N LEU A 49 0.61 -5.26 8.78
CA LEU A 49 1.51 -4.13 8.64
C LEU A 49 2.60 -4.15 9.71
N GLN A 50 2.22 -4.45 10.95
CA GLN A 50 3.20 -4.51 12.04
C GLN A 50 4.22 -5.63 11.83
N GLU A 51 3.76 -6.76 11.29
CA GLU A 51 4.67 -7.85 10.97
C GLU A 51 5.67 -7.42 9.90
N GLU A 52 5.17 -6.77 8.84
CA GLU A 52 6.05 -6.33 7.75
C GLU A 52 7.02 -5.24 8.23
N ALA A 53 6.56 -4.37 9.13
CA ALA A 53 7.43 -3.35 9.70
C ALA A 53 8.57 -4.01 10.50
N GLY A 54 8.27 -5.08 11.22
CA GLY A 54 9.29 -5.82 11.93
C GLY A 54 10.30 -6.47 10.99
N GLU A 55 9.80 -7.04 9.87
CA GLU A 55 10.70 -7.62 8.88
C GLU A 55 11.62 -6.56 8.28
N LEU A 56 11.07 -5.37 8.04
CA LEU A 56 11.88 -4.26 7.53
C LEU A 56 12.97 -3.88 8.52
N ALA A 57 12.63 -3.79 9.80
CA ALA A 57 13.61 -3.46 10.82
C ALA A 57 14.75 -4.47 10.83
N LYS A 58 14.43 -5.75 10.75
CA LYS A 58 15.41 -6.81 10.73
C LYS A 58 16.29 -6.72 9.49
N ALA A 59 15.66 -6.49 8.34
CA ALA A 59 16.39 -6.37 7.08
C ALA A 59 17.37 -5.21 7.11
N LEU A 60 16.96 -4.10 7.72
CA LEU A 60 17.83 -2.93 7.84
C LEU A 60 19.01 -3.21 8.75
N LEU A 61 18.77 -3.87 9.87
CA LEU A 61 19.84 -4.23 10.80
C LEU A 61 20.86 -5.16 10.15
N ASN A 62 20.38 -6.05 9.31
CA ASN A 62 21.24 -7.02 8.64
C ASN A 62 21.82 -6.50 7.32
N LYS A 63 21.45 -5.28 6.93
CA LYS A 63 21.88 -4.67 5.67
C LYS A 63 21.58 -5.58 4.48
N ASP A 64 20.44 -6.25 4.55
CA ASP A 64 20.02 -7.21 3.55
C ASP A 64 19.16 -6.49 2.50
N LYS A 65 19.80 -6.04 1.44
CA LYS A 65 19.14 -5.22 0.44
C LYS A 65 17.93 -5.92 -0.21
N PRO A 66 18.02 -7.18 -0.62
CA PRO A 66 16.85 -7.84 -1.18
C PRO A 66 15.67 -7.90 -0.22
N GLU A 67 15.94 -8.14 1.07
CA GLU A 67 14.87 -8.20 2.06
C GLU A 67 14.30 -6.81 2.35
N ILE A 68 15.13 -5.77 2.26
CA ILE A 68 14.64 -4.39 2.42
C ILE A 68 13.65 -4.07 1.32
N ILE A 69 13.99 -4.44 0.08
CA ILE A 69 13.13 -4.21 -1.07
C ILE A 69 11.78 -4.92 -0.86
N ASP A 70 11.83 -6.19 -0.47
CA ASP A 70 10.61 -6.96 -0.24
C ASP A 70 9.76 -6.34 0.85
N ALA A 71 10.37 -5.98 1.97
CA ALA A 71 9.64 -5.47 3.12
C ALA A 71 8.96 -4.14 2.81
N ILE A 72 9.66 -3.23 2.12
CA ILE A 72 9.06 -1.96 1.75
C ILE A 72 7.87 -2.19 0.83
N GLY A 73 8.05 -3.05 -0.17
CA GLY A 73 6.96 -3.36 -1.09
C GLY A 73 5.77 -3.99 -0.37
N ASP A 74 6.03 -4.93 0.52
CA ASP A 74 4.96 -5.61 1.25
C ASP A 74 4.18 -4.64 2.13
N ILE A 75 4.86 -3.66 2.72
CA ILE A 75 4.19 -2.63 3.52
C ILE A 75 3.21 -1.84 2.66
N ILE A 76 3.64 -1.46 1.46
CA ILE A 76 2.77 -0.69 0.57
C ILE A 76 1.60 -1.53 0.11
N VAL A 77 1.81 -2.82 -0.16
CA VAL A 77 0.73 -3.72 -0.53
C VAL A 77 -0.32 -3.79 0.58
N VAL A 78 0.14 -3.97 1.82
CA VAL A 78 -0.78 -4.07 2.96
C VAL A 78 -1.56 -2.77 3.12
N LEU A 79 -0.89 -1.62 3.00
CA LEU A 79 -1.56 -0.33 3.15
C LEU A 79 -2.56 -0.09 2.03
N THR A 80 -2.24 -0.53 0.82
CA THR A 80 -3.18 -0.42 -0.30
C THR A 80 -4.44 -1.22 -0.03
N ASN A 81 -4.27 -2.44 0.48
CA ASN A 81 -5.41 -3.29 0.82
C ASN A 81 -6.23 -2.70 1.96
N LEU A 82 -5.54 -2.16 2.97
CA LEU A 82 -6.23 -1.55 4.11
C LEU A 82 -7.07 -0.37 3.65
N ALA A 83 -6.50 0.47 2.78
CA ALA A 83 -7.24 1.62 2.26
C ALA A 83 -8.51 1.16 1.54
N GLU A 84 -8.40 0.12 0.70
CA GLU A 84 -9.58 -0.39 -0.01
C GLU A 84 -10.63 -0.91 0.96
N LEU A 85 -10.21 -1.60 2.01
CA LEU A 85 -11.14 -2.11 3.00
C LEU A 85 -11.86 -0.98 3.73
N GLU A 86 -11.24 0.19 3.83
CA GLU A 86 -11.84 1.37 4.42
C GLU A 86 -12.55 2.23 3.37
N GLU A 87 -12.69 1.72 2.15
CA GLU A 87 -13.36 2.41 1.05
C GLU A 87 -12.62 3.70 0.66
N LEU A 88 -11.30 3.64 0.71
CA LEU A 88 -10.43 4.74 0.34
C LEU A 88 -9.47 4.27 -0.72
N LYS A 89 -8.91 5.23 -1.47
CA LYS A 89 -7.82 4.95 -2.39
C LYS A 89 -6.52 5.37 -1.75
N ILE A 90 -5.55 4.47 -1.77
CA ILE A 90 -4.23 4.77 -1.19
C ILE A 90 -3.63 6.01 -1.86
N GLU A 91 -3.86 6.21 -3.15
CA GLU A 91 -3.35 7.37 -3.87
C GLU A 91 -3.87 8.67 -3.26
N ASP A 92 -5.15 8.69 -2.90
CA ASP A 92 -5.74 9.88 -2.28
C ASP A 92 -5.15 10.16 -0.91
N CYS A 93 -4.87 9.09 -0.17
CA CYS A 93 -4.23 9.22 1.13
C CYS A 93 -2.84 9.82 1.00
N ILE A 94 -2.07 9.33 0.03
CA ILE A 94 -0.73 9.83 -0.23
C ILE A 94 -0.78 11.29 -0.65
N GLU A 95 -1.70 11.62 -1.55
CA GLU A 95 -1.82 12.98 -2.05
C GLU A 95 -2.20 13.94 -0.93
N SER A 96 -3.14 13.52 -0.09
CA SER A 96 -3.54 14.32 1.05
C SER A 96 -2.36 14.61 1.98
N ALA A 97 -1.56 13.58 2.25
CA ALA A 97 -0.37 13.75 3.08
C ALA A 97 0.63 14.68 2.42
N TYR A 98 0.82 14.52 1.12
CA TYR A 98 1.77 15.34 0.39
C TYR A 98 1.39 16.82 0.42
N GLU A 99 0.10 17.12 0.29
CA GLU A 99 -0.35 18.52 0.32
C GLU A 99 -0.04 19.18 1.65
N VAL A 100 -0.05 18.39 2.73
CA VAL A 100 0.30 18.92 4.04
C VAL A 100 1.80 19.10 4.17
N ILE A 101 2.58 18.04 3.88
CA ILE A 101 4.02 18.09 4.09
C ILE A 101 4.71 19.06 3.13
N ASN A 102 4.15 19.24 1.94
CA ASN A 102 4.73 20.13 0.95
C ASN A 102 4.77 21.59 1.42
N LYS A 103 3.90 21.94 2.35
CA LYS A 103 3.83 23.31 2.87
C LYS A 103 4.59 23.50 4.17
N ARG A 104 5.14 22.40 4.72
CA ARG A 104 5.85 22.50 5.99
C ARG A 104 7.21 23.13 5.79
N GLN A 105 7.60 23.92 6.78
CA GLN A 105 8.94 24.49 6.86
C GLN A 105 9.59 23.94 8.11
N GLY A 106 10.90 23.71 8.00
CA GLY A 106 11.60 23.12 9.13
C GLY A 106 13.02 22.77 8.70
N LYS A 107 13.66 21.90 9.43
CA LYS A 107 15.01 21.48 9.15
C LYS A 107 15.28 20.08 9.67
N MET A 108 16.35 19.50 9.18
CA MET A 108 16.77 18.16 9.61
C MET A 108 17.49 18.26 10.95
N ILE A 109 17.07 17.44 11.89
CA ILE A 109 17.72 17.33 13.20
C ILE A 109 17.81 15.85 13.55
N ASN A 110 19.03 15.38 13.74
CA ASN A 110 19.27 13.99 14.15
C ASN A 110 18.55 12.97 13.25
N GLY A 111 18.64 13.19 11.95
CA GLY A 111 18.13 12.23 10.97
C GLY A 111 16.64 12.34 10.67
N THR A 112 15.94 13.32 11.24
CA THR A 112 14.53 13.48 10.95
C THR A 112 14.22 14.95 10.68
N PHE A 113 13.16 15.15 9.90
CA PHE A 113 12.70 16.50 9.59
C PHE A 113 11.83 17.00 10.74
N VAL A 114 12.21 18.16 11.29
CA VAL A 114 11.49 18.79 12.41
C VAL A 114 10.84 20.05 11.86
N LYS A 115 9.51 20.06 11.88
CA LYS A 115 8.77 21.21 11.35
C LYS A 115 8.82 22.37 12.33
N ASN A 116 8.75 23.57 11.77
CA ASN A 116 8.64 24.78 12.58
C ASN A 116 7.28 24.80 13.27
N LYS A 117 7.22 25.42 14.41
CA LYS A 117 5.97 25.53 15.17
C LYS A 117 5.06 26.61 14.67
#